data_9c5df35e413ba4b4022034841c0a96b3
#
_entry.id   9c5df35e413ba4b4022034841c0a96b3
#
_cell.length_a   1.000
_cell.length_b   1.000
_cell.length_c   1.000
_cell.angle_alpha   90.00
_cell.angle_beta   90.00
_cell.angle_gamma   90.00
#
_symmetry.space_group_name_H-M   'P 1'
#
loop_
_entity.id
_entity.type
_entity.pdbx_description
1 polymer ?
#
loop_
_entity_poly.entity_id
_entity_poly.type
_entity_poly.pdbx_seq_one_letter_code
_entity_poly.pdbx_strand_id
1 'polypeptide(L)'
;MIAITNRTDRKIDLRLLEKITAAALEELEIKEAELGVVLIDVGKSAYLNQKFLGHTGPTDVITFDYSEKPKQLHGEVFLCVRVAEKQAKEFGTSRQSEVVRYVVHGILHLLGHDDLSAGPRKKMKREEERLVRELSRRFALSKL
;
A
#
# COMPACT_ATOMS: atom_id res chain seq x y z
N MET A 1 5.07 -5.48 -14.33
CA MET A 1 4.96 -6.74 -13.54
C MET A 1 4.66 -6.44 -12.08
N ILE A 2 3.72 -7.15 -11.50
CA ILE A 2 3.38 -7.02 -10.08
C ILE A 2 3.79 -8.31 -9.38
N ALA A 3 4.55 -8.21 -8.30
CA ALA A 3 4.95 -9.35 -7.49
C ALA A 3 4.47 -9.13 -6.05
N ILE A 4 3.62 -10.03 -5.55
CA ILE A 4 3.10 -9.96 -4.19
C ILE A 4 3.75 -11.08 -3.37
N THR A 5 4.32 -10.71 -2.22
CA THR A 5 4.95 -11.66 -1.31
C THR A 5 4.36 -11.51 0.09
N ASN A 6 3.97 -12.63 0.69
CA ASN A 6 3.49 -12.63 2.06
C ASN A 6 4.54 -13.29 2.97
N ARG A 7 5.15 -12.48 3.84
CA ARG A 7 6.15 -12.93 4.82
C ARG A 7 5.57 -12.95 6.23
N THR A 8 4.25 -13.05 6.34
CA THR A 8 3.55 -13.10 7.63
C THR A 8 2.92 -14.48 7.84
N ASP A 9 2.39 -14.70 9.04
CA ASP A 9 1.61 -15.89 9.37
C ASP A 9 0.11 -15.72 9.06
N ARG A 10 -0.28 -14.58 8.47
CA ARG A 10 -1.67 -14.31 8.12
C ARG A 10 -1.99 -14.85 6.74
N LYS A 11 -3.18 -15.44 6.62
CA LYS A 11 -3.67 -15.90 5.32
C LYS A 11 -4.28 -14.74 4.56
N ILE A 12 -3.75 -14.47 3.40
CA ILE A 12 -4.24 -13.43 2.51
C ILE A 12 -4.23 -14.01 1.10
N ASP A 13 -5.32 -13.78 0.37
CA ASP A 13 -5.43 -14.23 -1.01
C ASP A 13 -4.54 -13.36 -1.91
N LEU A 14 -3.34 -13.85 -2.20
CA LEU A 14 -2.35 -13.09 -2.97
C LEU A 14 -2.76 -12.88 -4.42
N ARG A 15 -3.51 -13.80 -5.00
CA ARG A 15 -4.05 -13.64 -6.36
C ARG A 15 -5.05 -12.50 -6.43
N LEU A 16 -5.93 -12.45 -5.44
CA LEU A 16 -6.90 -11.36 -5.36
C LEU A 16 -6.20 -10.02 -5.13
N LEU A 17 -5.20 -9.98 -4.25
CA LEU A 17 -4.44 -8.77 -3.99
C LEU A 17 -3.70 -8.29 -5.25
N GLU A 18 -3.15 -9.21 -6.04
CA GLU A 18 -2.52 -8.88 -7.30
C GLU A 18 -3.52 -8.25 -8.28
N LYS A 19 -4.72 -8.83 -8.39
CA LYS A 19 -5.78 -8.28 -9.26
C LYS A 19 -6.21 -6.89 -8.80
N ILE A 20 -6.35 -6.69 -7.50
CA ILE A 20 -6.72 -5.39 -6.93
C ILE A 20 -5.62 -4.36 -7.20
N THR A 21 -4.36 -4.75 -7.02
CA THR A 21 -3.21 -3.88 -7.28
C THR A 21 -3.15 -3.50 -8.76
N ALA A 22 -3.35 -4.46 -9.66
CA ALA A 22 -3.40 -4.21 -11.10
C ALA A 22 -4.51 -3.24 -11.46
N ALA A 23 -5.69 -3.39 -10.85
CA ALA A 23 -6.82 -2.48 -11.06
C ALA A 23 -6.51 -1.07 -10.57
N ALA A 24 -5.80 -0.93 -9.45
CA ALA A 24 -5.37 0.38 -8.96
C ALA A 24 -4.44 1.08 -9.95
N LEU A 25 -3.48 0.34 -10.51
CA LEU A 25 -2.58 0.88 -11.53
C LEU A 25 -3.34 1.28 -12.79
N GLU A 26 -4.32 0.49 -13.19
CA GLU A 26 -5.18 0.79 -14.33
C GLU A 26 -5.99 2.06 -14.13
N GLU A 27 -6.60 2.24 -12.94
CA GLU A 27 -7.34 3.44 -12.58
C GLU A 27 -6.44 4.69 -12.59
N LEU A 28 -5.16 4.53 -12.30
CA LEU A 28 -4.18 5.61 -12.33
C LEU A 28 -3.52 5.78 -13.70
N GLU A 29 -3.98 5.03 -14.68
CA GLU A 29 -3.47 5.06 -16.07
C GLU A 29 -1.96 4.78 -16.15
N ILE A 30 -1.46 3.92 -15.28
CA ILE A 30 -0.06 3.49 -15.29
C ILE A 30 0.07 2.24 -16.15
N LYS A 31 0.76 2.35 -17.26
CA LYS A 31 0.93 1.26 -18.22
C LYS A 31 2.19 0.43 -17.98
N GLU A 32 3.25 1.06 -17.49
CA GLU A 32 4.52 0.39 -17.21
C GLU A 32 4.79 0.42 -15.72
N ALA A 33 4.77 -0.76 -15.09
CA ALA A 33 5.03 -0.88 -13.67
C ALA A 33 5.87 -2.10 -13.38
N GLU A 34 6.87 -1.92 -12.52
CA GLU A 34 7.59 -2.98 -11.82
C GLU A 34 7.35 -2.73 -10.35
N LEU A 35 6.37 -3.41 -9.78
CA LEU A 35 5.92 -3.16 -8.41
C LEU A 35 5.99 -4.42 -7.58
N GLY A 36 6.76 -4.37 -6.50
CA GLY A 36 6.75 -5.38 -5.45
C GLY A 36 5.90 -4.93 -4.29
N VAL A 37 5.02 -5.80 -3.81
CA VAL A 37 4.26 -5.57 -2.58
C VAL A 37 4.61 -6.69 -1.61
N VAL A 38 5.16 -6.33 -0.47
CA VAL A 38 5.63 -7.27 0.53
C VAL A 38 4.86 -7.07 1.83
N LEU A 39 4.14 -8.10 2.24
CA LEU A 39 3.42 -8.12 3.51
C LEU A 39 4.42 -8.57 4.58
N ILE A 40 4.59 -7.76 5.62
CA ILE A 40 5.59 -8.00 6.67
C ILE A 40 4.97 -7.95 8.07
N ASP A 41 5.69 -8.49 9.04
CA ASP A 41 5.31 -8.44 10.45
C ASP A 41 5.86 -7.19 11.14
N VAL A 42 5.51 -7.03 12.43
CA VAL A 42 5.88 -5.85 13.20
C VAL A 42 7.39 -5.73 13.40
N GLY A 43 8.10 -6.85 13.54
CA GLY A 43 9.56 -6.85 13.73
C GLY A 43 10.29 -6.30 12.50
N LYS A 44 9.93 -6.79 11.33
CA LYS A 44 10.51 -6.32 10.06
C LYS A 44 10.13 -4.87 9.78
N SER A 45 8.87 -4.50 10.05
CA SER A 45 8.41 -3.11 9.89
C SER A 45 9.20 -2.16 10.79
N ALA A 46 9.38 -2.52 12.06
CA ALA A 46 10.15 -1.70 13.00
C ALA A 46 11.61 -1.58 12.56
N TYR A 47 12.21 -2.67 12.09
CA TYR A 47 13.59 -2.66 11.58
C TYR A 47 13.75 -1.71 10.40
N LEU A 48 12.87 -1.82 9.39
CA LEU A 48 12.93 -0.97 8.21
C LEU A 48 12.65 0.51 8.56
N ASN A 49 11.71 0.75 9.47
CA ASN A 49 11.37 2.11 9.89
C ASN A 49 12.55 2.80 10.58
N GLN A 50 13.25 2.08 11.46
CA GLN A 50 14.43 2.61 12.12
C GLN A 50 15.59 2.81 11.14
N LYS A 51 15.86 1.82 10.29
CA LYS A 51 17.02 1.85 9.41
C LYS A 51 16.90 2.92 8.32
N PHE A 52 15.73 3.04 7.69
CA PHE A 52 15.55 3.92 6.53
C PHE A 52 14.88 5.25 6.83
N LEU A 53 14.05 5.33 7.87
CA LEU A 53 13.32 6.55 8.22
C LEU A 53 13.75 7.16 9.56
N GLY A 54 14.57 6.44 10.33
CA GLY A 54 15.04 6.92 11.63
C GLY A 54 13.97 7.00 12.70
N HIS A 55 12.83 6.32 12.51
CA HIS A 55 11.72 6.30 13.44
C HIS A 55 11.69 5.01 14.24
N THR A 56 11.20 5.08 15.47
CA THR A 56 11.09 3.94 16.37
C THR A 56 9.74 3.24 16.22
N GLY A 57 9.76 1.90 16.21
CA GLY A 57 8.56 1.08 16.17
C GLY A 57 8.05 0.79 14.78
N PRO A 58 7.01 -0.08 14.68
CA PRO A 58 6.44 -0.41 13.39
C PRO A 58 5.62 0.74 12.81
N THR A 59 5.50 0.76 11.49
CA THR A 59 4.65 1.71 10.78
C THR A 59 3.74 0.94 9.81
N ASP A 60 2.82 1.64 9.18
CA ASP A 60 1.87 1.04 8.23
C ASP A 60 2.54 0.64 6.92
N VAL A 61 3.17 1.58 6.24
CA VAL A 61 3.71 1.41 4.89
C VAL A 61 5.09 2.05 4.79
N ILE A 62 6.01 1.35 4.12
CA ILE A 62 7.31 1.90 3.75
C ILE A 62 7.49 1.64 2.25
N THR A 63 7.87 2.66 1.50
CA THR A 63 8.08 2.56 0.06
C THR A 63 9.52 2.82 -0.32
N PHE A 64 9.98 2.11 -1.37
CA PHE A 64 11.28 2.33 -1.98
C PHE A 64 11.08 2.60 -3.46
N ASP A 65 11.50 3.76 -3.92
CA ASP A 65 11.35 4.19 -5.30
C ASP A 65 12.65 3.92 -6.06
N TYR A 66 12.58 3.08 -7.08
CA TYR A 66 13.72 2.72 -7.95
C TYR A 66 13.56 3.29 -9.36
N SER A 67 12.54 4.12 -9.58
CA SER A 67 12.27 4.65 -10.91
C SER A 67 13.39 5.57 -11.37
N GLU A 68 13.79 5.43 -12.64
CA GLU A 68 14.82 6.22 -13.28
C GLU A 68 14.24 7.24 -14.26
N LYS A 69 12.98 7.07 -14.64
CA LYS A 69 12.30 7.88 -15.65
C LYS A 69 10.98 8.43 -15.12
N PRO A 70 10.60 9.65 -15.54
CA PRO A 70 9.25 10.14 -15.26
C PRO A 70 8.21 9.21 -15.86
N LYS A 71 7.07 9.06 -15.18
CA LYS A 71 5.94 8.21 -15.60
C LYS A 71 6.22 6.71 -15.58
N GLN A 72 7.39 6.29 -15.10
CA GLN A 72 7.69 4.89 -14.86
C GLN A 72 7.47 4.60 -13.38
N LEU A 73 6.70 3.55 -13.07
CA LEU A 73 6.56 3.07 -11.71
C LEU A 73 7.49 1.89 -11.51
N HIS A 74 8.51 2.07 -10.69
CA HIS A 74 9.41 0.99 -10.33
C HIS A 74 9.74 1.14 -8.84
N GLY A 75 9.24 0.23 -8.04
CA GLY A 75 9.46 0.32 -6.60
C GLY A 75 8.90 -0.84 -5.82
N GLU A 76 9.04 -0.72 -4.52
CA GLU A 76 8.52 -1.70 -3.56
C GLU A 76 7.70 -1.02 -2.48
N VAL A 77 6.63 -1.69 -2.08
CA VAL A 77 5.75 -1.28 -0.98
C VAL A 77 5.81 -2.38 0.07
N PHE A 78 6.32 -2.05 1.25
CA PHE A 78 6.29 -2.94 2.41
C PHE A 78 5.15 -2.49 3.31
N LEU A 79 4.21 -3.38 3.59
CA LEU A 79 3.08 -3.03 4.45
C LEU A 79 2.98 -4.00 5.63
N CYS A 80 2.67 -3.45 6.80
CA CYS A 80 2.58 -4.20 8.04
C CYS A 80 1.14 -4.65 8.31
N VAL A 81 0.88 -5.95 8.19
CA VAL A 81 -0.47 -6.51 8.33
C VAL A 81 -1.02 -6.29 9.75
N ARG A 82 -0.19 -6.41 10.79
CA ARG A 82 -0.65 -6.21 12.17
C ARG A 82 -1.03 -4.77 12.45
N VAL A 83 -0.33 -3.80 11.86
CA VAL A 83 -0.72 -2.39 11.95
C VAL A 83 -2.06 -2.18 11.25
N ALA A 84 -2.27 -2.82 10.10
CA ALA A 84 -3.56 -2.78 9.41
C ALA A 84 -4.69 -3.35 10.28
N GLU A 85 -4.45 -4.46 10.96
CA GLU A 85 -5.41 -5.05 11.90
C GLU A 85 -5.75 -4.10 13.04
N LYS A 86 -4.75 -3.46 13.61
CA LYS A 86 -4.93 -2.50 14.69
C LYS A 86 -5.75 -1.29 14.24
N GLN A 87 -5.39 -0.72 13.10
CA GLN A 87 -6.11 0.45 12.57
C GLN A 87 -7.54 0.10 12.16
N ALA A 88 -7.76 -1.11 11.65
CA ALA A 88 -9.11 -1.57 11.33
C ALA A 88 -10.01 -1.55 12.57
N LYS A 89 -9.50 -1.99 13.71
CA LYS A 89 -10.24 -1.95 14.98
C LYS A 89 -10.51 -0.52 15.44
N GLU A 90 -9.50 0.36 15.32
CA GLU A 90 -9.63 1.76 15.74
C GLU A 90 -10.66 2.54 14.90
N PHE A 91 -10.70 2.27 13.59
CA PHE A 91 -11.56 3.01 12.65
C PHE A 91 -12.85 2.28 12.29
N GLY A 92 -13.10 1.09 12.84
CA GLY A 92 -14.32 0.34 12.53
C GLY A 92 -14.35 -0.17 11.09
N THR A 93 -13.21 -0.51 10.53
CA THR A 93 -13.06 -1.07 9.18
C THR A 93 -12.61 -2.53 9.26
N SER A 94 -12.22 -3.11 8.14
CA SER A 94 -11.70 -4.48 8.08
C SER A 94 -10.21 -4.49 7.78
N ARG A 95 -9.51 -5.55 8.22
CA ARG A 95 -8.11 -5.76 7.88
C ARG A 95 -7.92 -5.71 6.36
N GLN A 96 -8.82 -6.34 5.63
CA GLN A 96 -8.76 -6.42 4.18
C GLN A 96 -8.80 -5.04 3.53
N SER A 97 -9.72 -4.18 3.96
CA SER A 97 -9.83 -2.83 3.42
C SER A 97 -8.61 -1.98 3.78
N GLU A 98 -8.05 -2.16 4.97
CA GLU A 98 -6.84 -1.43 5.37
C GLU A 98 -5.61 -1.90 4.57
N VAL A 99 -5.48 -3.20 4.28
CA VAL A 99 -4.41 -3.71 3.43
C VAL A 99 -4.50 -3.08 2.03
N VAL A 100 -5.69 -3.03 1.46
CA VAL A 100 -5.91 -2.38 0.15
C VAL A 100 -5.55 -0.90 0.21
N ARG A 101 -5.98 -0.22 1.27
CA ARG A 101 -5.65 1.20 1.49
C ARG A 101 -4.14 1.42 1.54
N TYR A 102 -3.41 0.54 2.21
CA TYR A 102 -1.94 0.63 2.31
C TYR A 102 -1.25 0.43 0.97
N VAL A 103 -1.74 -0.49 0.15
CA VAL A 103 -1.21 -0.68 -1.21
C VAL A 103 -1.43 0.60 -2.03
N VAL A 104 -2.64 1.14 -2.01
CA VAL A 104 -2.97 2.38 -2.72
C VAL A 104 -2.10 3.55 -2.24
N HIS A 105 -1.98 3.70 -0.93
CA HIS A 105 -1.17 4.75 -0.30
C HIS A 105 0.29 4.65 -0.75
N GLY A 106 0.86 3.44 -0.75
CA GLY A 106 2.22 3.21 -1.21
C GLY A 106 2.42 3.54 -2.69
N ILE A 107 1.47 3.16 -3.54
CA ILE A 107 1.52 3.49 -4.97
C ILE A 107 1.49 5.02 -5.16
N LEU A 108 0.63 5.72 -4.43
CA LEU A 108 0.56 7.18 -4.53
C LEU A 108 1.86 7.85 -4.11
N HIS A 109 2.52 7.35 -3.05
CA HIS A 109 3.86 7.84 -2.68
C HIS A 109 4.87 7.62 -3.81
N LEU A 110 4.86 6.46 -4.43
CA LEU A 110 5.76 6.16 -5.55
C LEU A 110 5.49 7.07 -6.76
N LEU A 111 4.28 7.59 -6.89
CA LEU A 111 3.92 8.54 -7.95
C LEU A 111 4.23 9.99 -7.59
N GLY A 112 4.81 10.24 -6.43
CA GLY A 112 5.22 11.58 -6.03
C GLY A 112 4.24 12.32 -5.13
N HIS A 113 3.14 11.69 -4.73
CA HIS A 113 2.26 12.28 -3.72
C HIS A 113 2.97 12.29 -2.37
N ASP A 114 2.79 13.34 -1.58
CA ASP A 114 3.34 13.41 -0.24
C ASP A 114 2.28 13.86 0.76
N ASP A 115 2.56 13.58 2.04
CA ASP A 115 1.68 13.92 3.15
C ASP A 115 2.37 14.83 4.19
N LEU A 116 3.45 15.50 3.76
CA LEU A 116 4.28 16.31 4.65
C LEU A 116 3.68 17.67 4.97
N SER A 117 2.82 18.20 4.11
CA SER A 117 2.16 19.50 4.32
C SER A 117 0.66 19.38 4.05
N ALA A 118 -0.11 20.38 4.50
CA ALA A 118 -1.58 20.31 4.49
C ALA A 118 -2.20 20.15 3.10
N GLY A 119 -1.73 20.90 2.10
CA GLY A 119 -2.26 20.84 0.75
C GLY A 119 -2.02 19.50 0.06
N PRO A 120 -0.76 19.06 -0.08
CA PRO A 120 -0.43 17.74 -0.64
C PRO A 120 -1.07 16.60 0.13
N ARG A 121 -1.17 16.68 1.47
CA ARG A 121 -1.82 15.67 2.30
C ARG A 121 -3.30 15.50 1.94
N LYS A 122 -4.03 16.61 1.78
CA LYS A 122 -5.43 16.58 1.40
C LYS A 122 -5.63 15.98 0.01
N LYS A 123 -4.76 16.36 -0.92
CA LYS A 123 -4.80 15.84 -2.30
C LYS A 123 -4.57 14.33 -2.31
N MET A 124 -3.55 13.86 -1.61
CA MET A 124 -3.23 12.45 -1.50
C MET A 124 -4.37 11.67 -0.86
N LYS A 125 -4.93 12.18 0.24
CA LYS A 125 -6.04 11.53 0.93
C LYS A 125 -7.27 11.43 0.04
N ARG A 126 -7.58 12.46 -0.71
CA ARG A 126 -8.71 12.47 -1.65
C ARG A 126 -8.54 11.39 -2.72
N GLU A 127 -7.35 11.29 -3.28
CA GLU A 127 -7.04 10.30 -4.30
C GLU A 127 -7.08 8.88 -3.72
N GLU A 128 -6.54 8.69 -2.53
CA GLU A 128 -6.58 7.41 -1.82
C GLU A 128 -8.04 6.97 -1.58
N GLU A 129 -8.89 7.85 -1.07
CA GLU A 129 -10.30 7.54 -0.83
C GLU A 129 -11.05 7.20 -2.11
N ARG A 130 -10.77 7.94 -3.19
CA ARG A 130 -11.38 7.66 -4.49
C ARG A 130 -11.03 6.27 -4.99
N LEU A 131 -9.75 5.92 -4.94
CA LEU A 131 -9.27 4.61 -5.40
C LEU A 131 -9.80 3.47 -4.54
N VAL A 132 -9.75 3.60 -3.22
CA VAL A 132 -10.25 2.55 -2.32
C VAL A 132 -11.74 2.34 -2.55
N ARG A 133 -12.51 3.40 -2.73
CA ARG A 133 -13.95 3.31 -3.02
C ARG A 133 -14.20 2.57 -4.33
N GLU A 134 -13.47 2.91 -5.38
CA GLU A 134 -13.60 2.26 -6.69
C GLU A 134 -13.25 0.79 -6.63
N LEU A 135 -12.16 0.44 -5.94
CA LEU A 135 -11.74 -0.95 -5.77
C LEU A 135 -12.75 -1.74 -4.94
N SER A 136 -13.35 -1.11 -3.91
CA SER A 136 -14.42 -1.73 -3.12
C SER A 136 -15.67 -2.03 -3.93
N ARG A 137 -15.95 -1.23 -4.97
CA ARG A 137 -17.04 -1.49 -5.90
C ARG A 137 -16.75 -2.65 -6.82
N ARG A 138 -15.51 -2.77 -7.27
CA ARG A 138 -15.11 -3.77 -8.28
C ARG A 138 -14.80 -5.14 -7.69
N PHE A 139 -14.36 -5.19 -6.43
CA PHE A 139 -13.91 -6.42 -5.78
C PHE A 139 -14.57 -6.60 -4.42
N ALA A 140 -14.83 -7.86 -4.07
CA ALA A 140 -15.26 -8.22 -2.71
C ALA A 140 -14.03 -8.26 -1.80
N LEU A 141 -13.68 -7.14 -1.17
CA LEU A 141 -12.47 -7.03 -0.35
C LEU A 141 -12.50 -8.00 0.84
N SER A 142 -13.68 -8.37 1.31
CA SER A 142 -13.82 -9.33 2.41
C SER A 142 -13.24 -10.71 2.09
N LYS A 143 -13.02 -11.01 0.82
CA LYS A 143 -12.43 -12.29 0.40
C LYS A 143 -10.91 -12.26 0.34
N LEU A 144 -10.32 -11.13 0.61
CA LEU A 144 -8.86 -10.99 0.62
C LEU A 144 -8.21 -11.72 1.87
#